data_cf83129c978269fd737abd7cb7bd477f
#
_entry.id   cf83129c978269fd737abd7cb7bd477f
#
_cell.length_a   1.000
_cell.length_b   1.000
_cell.length_c   1.000
_cell.angle_alpha   90.00
_cell.angle_beta   90.00
_cell.angle_gamma   90.00
#
_symmetry.space_group_name_H-M   'P 1'
#
loop_
_entity.id
_entity.type
_entity.pdbx_description
1 polymer ?
#
loop_
_entity_poly.entity_id
_entity_poly.type
_entity_poly.pdbx_seq_one_letter_code
_entity_poly.pdbx_strand_id
1 'polypeptide(L)'
;MGIKFLEVIKPFCAILPEVQKPERKIQFREKVLWTAITLFIFLVCCQIPLFGIMSSDSADPFYWMRVIMASNRGTLMELGISPIVTSGMIMQLLAGAKIIEVGDTPKDRALFNGAQKLFGMIITVGQAIVYVMTGMYGEPAEMGPGICLLIIIQLFVAGLIVLLLDELLQKGYGLGSGISLFIATNICETIVWKAFSPTTINTGRGTEFEGAIIALFHLLATRLDKVRALREAFYRQNLPNLMNLIATIFVFAVVIYFQVGESNAAVLHCLLIIMFVHFHSLGGCCPISITNCRLLSSNMSMISIAQGFRVDLPIKSARYRGQQSTYPIKLFYTSNIPIILQSALVSNLYIISQMLAIRFSGNFLVNFLGVWADVGGGGPARSYPVGGLCYYLSPPESLGSIADDPFHVVVYITFMLSSCAFFSKTWIEVSGSSAKDVAKQLKEQQMVMRGHREKSMVHELNRYIPTAAAFGGLCIGALSVMADFMGAIGSGTGILLAVTIIYQYFEIFVKEQSEMGSVGAMFF
;
A
#
# COMPACT_ATOMS: atom_id res chain seq x y z
N MET A 1 -26.64 -14.40 -27.19
CA MET A 1 -25.75 -13.44 -27.88
C MET A 1 -25.49 -12.28 -26.91
N GLY A 2 -24.54 -12.42 -26.01
CA GLY A 2 -24.10 -11.31 -25.18
C GLY A 2 -23.21 -10.41 -26.02
N ILE A 3 -23.56 -9.15 -26.16
CA ILE A 3 -22.66 -8.12 -26.70
C ILE A 3 -21.39 -8.18 -25.84
N LYS A 4 -20.26 -8.53 -26.44
CA LYS A 4 -19.01 -8.55 -25.70
C LYS A 4 -18.74 -7.13 -25.24
N PHE A 5 -18.88 -6.86 -23.94
CA PHE A 5 -18.70 -5.55 -23.32
C PHE A 5 -17.42 -4.85 -23.80
N LEU A 6 -16.35 -5.60 -24.00
CA LEU A 6 -15.07 -5.13 -24.51
C LEU A 6 -15.14 -4.60 -25.96
N GLU A 7 -16.04 -5.12 -26.81
CA GLU A 7 -16.18 -4.64 -28.20
C GLU A 7 -16.85 -3.26 -28.26
N VAL A 8 -17.76 -2.97 -27.33
CA VAL A 8 -18.43 -1.66 -27.22
C VAL A 8 -17.45 -0.57 -26.81
N ILE A 9 -16.46 -0.90 -25.98
CA ILE A 9 -15.47 0.06 -25.46
C ILE A 9 -14.37 0.36 -26.49
N LYS A 10 -14.14 -0.50 -27.46
CA LYS A 10 -13.08 -0.37 -28.46
C LYS A 10 -12.96 1.00 -29.12
N PRO A 11 -14.04 1.67 -29.61
CA PRO A 11 -13.94 2.99 -30.23
C PRO A 11 -13.49 4.08 -29.24
N PHE A 12 -13.86 3.97 -27.96
CA PHE A 12 -13.48 4.92 -26.93
C PHE A 12 -12.01 4.76 -26.50
N CYS A 13 -11.49 3.54 -26.51
CA CYS A 13 -10.07 3.29 -26.23
C CYS A 13 -9.15 3.90 -27.29
N ALA A 14 -9.61 4.15 -28.52
CA ALA A 14 -8.81 4.75 -29.57
C ALA A 14 -8.55 6.27 -29.35
N ILE A 15 -9.37 6.93 -28.52
CA ILE A 15 -9.26 8.37 -28.21
C ILE A 15 -8.31 8.61 -27.04
N LEU A 16 -8.05 7.59 -26.22
CA LEU A 16 -7.22 7.72 -25.04
C LEU A 16 -5.74 7.94 -25.40
N PRO A 17 -5.06 8.89 -24.70
CA PRO A 17 -3.63 9.05 -24.86
C PRO A 17 -2.92 7.77 -24.40
N GLU A 18 -2.07 7.24 -25.26
CA GLU A 18 -1.34 6.01 -25.00
C GLU A 18 0.16 6.23 -25.18
N VAL A 19 0.95 5.81 -24.18
CA VAL A 19 2.42 5.83 -24.27
C VAL A 19 2.86 4.65 -25.15
N GLN A 20 3.70 4.92 -26.16
CA GLN A 20 4.23 3.88 -27.03
C GLN A 20 5.26 3.01 -26.30
N LYS A 21 5.23 1.71 -26.56
CA LYS A 21 6.23 0.81 -26.02
C LYS A 21 7.58 1.06 -26.70
N PRO A 22 8.73 1.07 -25.97
CA PRO A 22 10.03 1.27 -26.58
C PRO A 22 10.38 0.14 -27.54
N GLU A 23 10.88 0.48 -28.73
CA GLU A 23 11.29 -0.49 -29.76
C GLU A 23 12.55 -1.27 -29.34
N ARG A 24 13.43 -0.64 -28.55
CA ARG A 24 14.67 -1.24 -28.05
C ARG A 24 14.57 -1.51 -26.55
N LYS A 25 15.25 -2.56 -26.09
CA LYS A 25 15.43 -2.80 -24.66
C LYS A 25 16.21 -1.62 -24.07
N ILE A 26 15.60 -0.87 -23.16
CA ILE A 26 16.18 0.30 -22.51
C ILE A 26 17.29 -0.16 -21.57
N GLN A 27 18.42 0.56 -21.55
CA GLN A 27 19.54 0.27 -20.66
C GLN A 27 19.16 0.59 -19.21
N PHE A 28 19.78 -0.10 -18.26
CA PHE A 28 19.49 0.07 -16.83
C PHE A 28 19.66 1.53 -16.35
N ARG A 29 20.70 2.24 -16.81
CA ARG A 29 20.91 3.66 -16.46
C ARG A 29 19.76 4.55 -16.92
N GLU A 30 19.26 4.32 -18.12
CA GLU A 30 18.11 5.05 -18.66
C GLU A 30 16.82 4.74 -17.90
N LYS A 31 16.62 3.47 -17.49
CA LYS A 31 15.47 3.09 -16.65
C LYS A 31 15.49 3.79 -15.30
N VAL A 32 16.66 3.85 -14.64
CA VAL A 32 16.80 4.58 -13.37
C VAL A 32 16.53 6.07 -13.56
N LEU A 33 17.04 6.67 -14.65
CA LEU A 33 16.81 8.06 -14.97
C LEU A 33 15.32 8.37 -15.19
N TRP A 34 14.63 7.55 -16.01
CA TRP A 34 13.20 7.70 -16.24
C TRP A 34 12.38 7.55 -14.94
N THR A 35 12.75 6.60 -14.09
CA THR A 35 12.11 6.42 -12.78
C THR A 35 12.32 7.66 -11.89
N ALA A 36 13.52 8.23 -11.89
CA ALA A 36 13.81 9.46 -11.14
C ALA A 36 13.04 10.67 -11.67
N ILE A 37 12.93 10.81 -13.00
CA ILE A 37 12.16 11.91 -13.63
C ILE A 37 10.67 11.78 -13.29
N THR A 38 10.08 10.60 -13.40
CA THR A 38 8.66 10.37 -13.06
C THR A 38 8.38 10.66 -11.60
N LEU A 39 9.29 10.25 -10.71
CA LEU A 39 9.21 10.55 -9.29
C LEU A 39 9.28 12.05 -9.01
N PHE A 40 10.22 12.75 -9.66
CA PHE A 40 10.37 14.20 -9.52
C PHE A 40 9.11 14.94 -9.96
N ILE A 41 8.54 14.59 -11.12
CA ILE A 41 7.28 15.18 -11.62
C ILE A 41 6.15 14.94 -10.59
N PHE A 42 6.02 13.73 -10.07
CA PHE A 42 5.01 13.39 -9.08
C PHE A 42 5.17 14.24 -7.80
N LEU A 43 6.38 14.34 -7.24
CA LEU A 43 6.66 15.12 -6.04
C LEU A 43 6.40 16.62 -6.24
N VAL A 44 6.76 17.17 -7.39
CA VAL A 44 6.46 18.57 -7.73
C VAL A 44 4.93 18.79 -7.77
N CYS A 45 4.19 17.90 -8.41
CA CYS A 45 2.72 17.99 -8.45
C CYS A 45 2.08 17.85 -7.05
N CYS A 46 2.71 17.10 -6.11
CA CYS A 46 2.27 17.01 -4.72
C CYS A 46 2.44 18.32 -3.93
N GLN A 47 3.30 19.23 -4.39
CA GLN A 47 3.56 20.51 -3.71
C GLN A 47 2.78 21.69 -4.31
N ILE A 48 2.23 21.55 -5.55
CA ILE A 48 1.49 22.62 -6.21
C ILE A 48 0.08 22.70 -5.63
N PRO A 49 -0.31 23.83 -4.99
CA PRO A 49 -1.66 23.99 -4.46
C PRO A 49 -2.69 24.12 -5.57
N LEU A 50 -3.91 23.67 -5.31
CA LEU A 50 -5.06 23.90 -6.19
C LEU A 50 -5.44 25.39 -6.17
N PHE A 51 -5.73 25.93 -7.34
CA PHE A 51 -6.19 27.32 -7.47
C PHE A 51 -7.69 27.41 -7.15
N GLY A 52 -8.06 28.38 -6.33
CA GLY A 52 -9.47 28.71 -6.03
C GLY A 52 -10.00 28.11 -4.71
N ILE A 53 -9.17 27.51 -3.87
CA ILE A 53 -9.57 27.03 -2.56
C ILE A 53 -9.76 28.20 -1.61
N MET A 54 -10.94 28.31 -0.97
CA MET A 54 -11.25 29.39 -0.03
C MET A 54 -10.88 29.03 1.42
N SER A 55 -10.93 27.77 1.81
CA SER A 55 -10.56 27.33 3.17
C SER A 55 -9.85 25.98 3.16
N SER A 56 -8.67 25.94 3.80
CA SER A 56 -7.96 24.69 4.10
C SER A 56 -8.34 24.09 5.46
N ASP A 57 -9.22 24.76 6.22
CA ASP A 57 -9.49 24.48 7.63
C ASP A 57 -10.64 23.50 7.88
N SER A 58 -11.32 23.02 6.81
CA SER A 58 -12.37 22.01 6.95
C SER A 58 -11.79 20.68 7.49
N ALA A 59 -12.62 19.93 8.23
CA ALA A 59 -12.23 18.60 8.73
C ALA A 59 -11.76 17.68 7.61
N ASP A 60 -10.62 17.03 7.80
CA ASP A 60 -10.11 16.02 6.85
C ASP A 60 -10.47 14.61 7.32
N PRO A 61 -11.50 13.98 6.72
CA PRO A 61 -11.94 12.65 7.12
C PRO A 61 -11.01 11.54 6.67
N PHE A 62 -10.14 11.81 5.69
CA PHE A 62 -9.32 10.80 5.03
C PHE A 62 -7.84 10.85 5.44
N TYR A 63 -7.49 11.56 6.48
CA TYR A 63 -6.10 11.79 6.89
C TYR A 63 -5.23 10.52 6.93
N TRP A 64 -5.74 9.44 7.51
CA TRP A 64 -4.99 8.18 7.62
C TRP A 64 -4.92 7.39 6.30
N MET A 65 -5.91 7.56 5.40
CA MET A 65 -5.92 6.91 4.09
C MET A 65 -5.12 7.68 3.04
N ARG A 66 -4.96 9.00 3.19
CA ARG A 66 -4.19 9.83 2.25
C ARG A 66 -2.77 9.33 2.06
N VAL A 67 -2.16 8.84 3.12
CA VAL A 67 -0.80 8.28 3.08
C VAL A 67 -0.72 7.08 2.14
N ILE A 68 -1.70 6.17 2.19
CA ILE A 68 -1.76 4.98 1.34
C ILE A 68 -2.14 5.33 -0.10
N MET A 69 -3.05 6.29 -0.29
CA MET A 69 -3.49 6.73 -1.62
C MET A 69 -2.54 7.71 -2.30
N ALA A 70 -1.40 8.02 -1.67
CA ALA A 70 -0.44 9.02 -2.13
C ALA A 70 -1.11 10.35 -2.49
N SER A 71 -1.95 10.85 -1.59
CA SER A 71 -2.80 12.01 -1.75
C SER A 71 -2.38 13.10 -0.76
N ASN A 72 -2.23 14.34 -1.24
CA ASN A 72 -1.91 15.51 -0.43
C ASN A 72 -3.05 16.52 -0.53
N ARG A 73 -3.59 16.91 0.63
CA ARG A 73 -4.74 17.82 0.69
C ARG A 73 -4.43 19.19 0.12
N GLY A 74 -5.38 19.73 -0.65
CA GLY A 74 -5.28 21.07 -1.23
C GLY A 74 -4.26 21.20 -2.35
N THR A 75 -3.69 20.11 -2.85
CA THR A 75 -2.74 20.09 -3.96
C THR A 75 -3.33 19.46 -5.21
N LEU A 76 -2.61 19.56 -6.34
CA LEU A 76 -3.01 18.86 -7.57
C LEU A 76 -3.16 17.36 -7.36
N MET A 77 -2.39 16.75 -6.46
CA MET A 77 -2.46 15.32 -6.12
C MET A 77 -3.48 15.01 -5.00
N GLU A 78 -4.54 15.78 -4.89
CA GLU A 78 -5.63 15.53 -3.92
C GLU A 78 -6.28 14.15 -4.11
N LEU A 79 -6.53 13.74 -5.35
CA LEU A 79 -7.07 12.40 -5.67
C LEU A 79 -5.98 11.32 -5.59
N GLY A 80 -4.71 11.68 -5.75
CA GLY A 80 -3.59 10.75 -5.76
C GLY A 80 -3.76 9.62 -6.77
N ILE A 81 -3.48 8.40 -6.34
CA ILE A 81 -3.61 7.18 -7.15
C ILE A 81 -4.99 6.49 -7.01
N SER A 82 -5.87 7.04 -6.17
CA SER A 82 -7.19 6.43 -5.85
C SER A 82 -8.00 6.05 -7.09
N PRO A 83 -8.16 6.89 -8.14
CA PRO A 83 -8.94 6.54 -9.31
C PRO A 83 -8.38 5.33 -10.07
N ILE A 84 -7.06 5.21 -10.15
CA ILE A 84 -6.38 4.14 -10.91
C ILE A 84 -6.55 2.81 -10.16
N VAL A 85 -6.34 2.81 -8.85
CA VAL A 85 -6.49 1.61 -8.01
C VAL A 85 -7.95 1.16 -7.97
N THR A 86 -8.89 2.10 -7.84
CA THR A 86 -10.32 1.81 -7.82
C THR A 86 -10.80 1.22 -9.15
N SER A 87 -10.36 1.77 -10.30
CA SER A 87 -10.71 1.22 -11.61
C SER A 87 -10.14 -0.20 -11.79
N GLY A 88 -8.89 -0.41 -11.35
CA GLY A 88 -8.27 -1.73 -11.35
C GLY A 88 -9.06 -2.74 -10.51
N MET A 89 -9.46 -2.36 -9.30
CA MET A 89 -10.25 -3.20 -8.41
C MET A 89 -11.62 -3.56 -9.03
N ILE A 90 -12.35 -2.59 -9.57
CA ILE A 90 -13.66 -2.83 -10.19
C ILE A 90 -13.52 -3.78 -11.38
N MET A 91 -12.56 -3.53 -12.27
CA MET A 91 -12.34 -4.37 -13.45
C MET A 91 -11.94 -5.80 -13.07
N GLN A 92 -11.14 -5.96 -12.02
CA GLN A 92 -10.75 -7.28 -11.51
C GLN A 92 -11.92 -8.02 -10.86
N LEU A 93 -12.74 -7.34 -10.07
CA LEU A 93 -13.95 -7.94 -9.49
C LEU A 93 -14.94 -8.38 -10.57
N LEU A 94 -15.13 -7.58 -11.62
CA LEU A 94 -15.99 -7.92 -12.75
C LEU A 94 -15.44 -9.12 -13.56
N ALA A 95 -14.13 -9.19 -13.74
CA ALA A 95 -13.47 -10.32 -14.38
C ALA A 95 -13.50 -11.59 -13.50
N GLY A 96 -13.25 -11.45 -12.19
CA GLY A 96 -13.33 -12.56 -11.23
C GLY A 96 -14.75 -13.11 -11.06
N ALA A 97 -15.77 -12.26 -11.13
CA ALA A 97 -17.17 -12.65 -11.14
C ALA A 97 -17.64 -13.25 -12.49
N LYS A 98 -16.74 -13.34 -13.50
CA LYS A 98 -17.02 -13.80 -14.86
C LYS A 98 -18.14 -13.02 -15.58
N ILE A 99 -18.37 -11.78 -15.17
CA ILE A 99 -19.27 -10.85 -15.84
C ILE A 99 -18.62 -10.35 -17.14
N ILE A 100 -17.30 -10.13 -17.09
CA ILE A 100 -16.48 -9.82 -18.26
C ILE A 100 -15.57 -11.01 -18.53
N GLU A 101 -15.71 -11.61 -19.72
CA GLU A 101 -14.80 -12.65 -20.17
C GLU A 101 -13.55 -11.99 -20.76
N VAL A 102 -12.42 -12.20 -20.09
CA VAL A 102 -11.11 -11.77 -20.59
C VAL A 102 -10.57 -12.91 -21.45
N GLY A 103 -10.47 -12.69 -22.77
CA GLY A 103 -9.87 -13.67 -23.68
C GLY A 103 -8.37 -13.83 -23.44
N ASP A 104 -7.84 -15.02 -23.79
CA ASP A 104 -6.39 -15.33 -23.66
C ASP A 104 -5.53 -14.66 -24.73
N THR A 105 -6.14 -13.96 -25.70
CA THR A 105 -5.37 -13.31 -26.78
C THR A 105 -4.70 -12.03 -26.30
N PRO A 106 -3.49 -11.70 -26.79
CA PRO A 106 -2.81 -10.46 -26.41
C PRO A 106 -3.61 -9.20 -26.79
N LYS A 107 -4.48 -9.28 -27.80
CA LYS A 107 -5.40 -8.22 -28.20
C LYS A 107 -6.49 -7.97 -27.15
N ASP A 108 -7.06 -9.04 -26.59
CA ASP A 108 -8.09 -8.94 -25.55
C ASP A 108 -7.52 -8.37 -24.26
N ARG A 109 -6.29 -8.73 -23.91
CA ARG A 109 -5.58 -8.14 -22.74
C ARG A 109 -5.28 -6.65 -22.96
N ALA A 110 -4.87 -6.23 -24.15
CA ALA A 110 -4.69 -4.83 -24.47
C ALA A 110 -6.00 -4.04 -24.38
N LEU A 111 -7.10 -4.64 -24.86
CA LEU A 111 -8.43 -4.04 -24.77
C LEU A 111 -8.93 -3.94 -23.31
N PHE A 112 -8.65 -4.94 -22.49
CA PHE A 112 -8.96 -4.93 -21.06
C PHE A 112 -8.21 -3.81 -20.33
N ASN A 113 -6.91 -3.63 -20.60
CA ASN A 113 -6.11 -2.54 -20.05
C ASN A 113 -6.62 -1.17 -20.52
N GLY A 114 -7.02 -1.05 -21.79
CA GLY A 114 -7.66 0.16 -22.32
C GLY A 114 -8.99 0.48 -21.65
N ALA A 115 -9.81 -0.54 -21.39
CA ALA A 115 -11.04 -0.41 -20.63
C ALA A 115 -10.78 0.06 -19.18
N GLN A 116 -9.78 -0.53 -18.52
CA GLN A 116 -9.39 -0.11 -17.16
C GLN A 116 -8.99 1.37 -17.10
N LYS A 117 -8.25 1.87 -18.10
CA LYS A 117 -7.88 3.29 -18.19
C LYS A 117 -9.11 4.18 -18.38
N LEU A 118 -10.03 3.80 -19.27
CA LEU A 118 -11.26 4.56 -19.51
C LEU A 118 -12.09 4.67 -18.23
N PHE A 119 -12.25 3.57 -17.52
CA PHE A 119 -12.91 3.57 -16.21
C PHE A 119 -12.18 4.44 -15.20
N GLY A 120 -10.85 4.40 -15.18
CA GLY A 120 -10.03 5.26 -14.32
C GLY A 120 -10.32 6.74 -14.56
N MET A 121 -10.42 7.17 -15.82
CA MET A 121 -10.73 8.55 -16.16
C MET A 121 -12.17 8.95 -15.76
N ILE A 122 -13.15 8.06 -15.98
CA ILE A 122 -14.54 8.31 -15.57
C ILE A 122 -14.63 8.44 -14.04
N ILE A 123 -13.94 7.57 -13.31
CA ILE A 123 -13.89 7.61 -11.85
C ILE A 123 -13.20 8.90 -11.36
N THR A 124 -12.13 9.34 -12.03
CA THR A 124 -11.43 10.61 -11.69
C THR A 124 -12.38 11.79 -11.77
N VAL A 125 -13.16 11.89 -12.86
CA VAL A 125 -14.17 12.96 -13.02
C VAL A 125 -15.24 12.83 -11.94
N GLY A 126 -15.74 11.62 -11.69
CA GLY A 126 -16.75 11.36 -10.67
C GLY A 126 -16.28 11.76 -9.26
N GLN A 127 -15.08 11.37 -8.89
CA GLN A 127 -14.48 11.73 -7.59
C GLN A 127 -14.22 13.23 -7.48
N ALA A 128 -13.75 13.89 -8.55
CA ALA A 128 -13.54 15.34 -8.56
C ALA A 128 -14.87 16.09 -8.33
N ILE A 129 -15.93 15.69 -9.01
CA ILE A 129 -17.28 16.28 -8.82
C ILE A 129 -17.74 16.07 -7.37
N VAL A 130 -17.58 14.87 -6.85
CA VAL A 130 -17.96 14.53 -5.48
C VAL A 130 -17.23 15.40 -4.46
N TYR A 131 -15.92 15.54 -4.56
CA TYR A 131 -15.11 16.34 -3.64
C TYR A 131 -15.50 17.83 -3.67
N VAL A 132 -15.82 18.37 -4.84
CA VAL A 132 -16.31 19.75 -4.95
C VAL A 132 -17.70 19.90 -4.35
N MET A 133 -18.62 18.94 -4.61
CA MET A 133 -20.01 19.01 -4.14
C MET A 133 -20.16 18.74 -2.63
N THR A 134 -19.21 18.03 -2.02
CA THR A 134 -19.19 17.82 -0.57
C THR A 134 -18.70 19.02 0.24
N GLY A 135 -18.28 20.10 -0.43
CA GLY A 135 -17.84 21.33 0.24
C GLY A 135 -16.47 21.22 0.91
N MET A 136 -15.63 20.24 0.52
CA MET A 136 -14.27 20.08 1.10
C MET A 136 -13.36 21.30 0.87
N TYR A 137 -13.63 22.09 -0.16
CA TYR A 137 -12.87 23.29 -0.53
C TYR A 137 -13.56 24.61 -0.15
N GLY A 138 -14.76 24.54 0.40
CA GLY A 138 -15.64 25.65 0.71
C GLY A 138 -17.05 25.39 0.18
N GLU A 139 -18.04 26.15 0.61
CA GLU A 139 -19.40 25.99 0.12
C GLU A 139 -19.50 26.29 -1.39
N PRO A 140 -20.04 25.36 -2.22
CA PRO A 140 -20.13 25.55 -3.66
C PRO A 140 -20.93 26.80 -4.07
N ALA A 141 -21.89 27.23 -3.21
CA ALA A 141 -22.70 28.44 -3.43
C ALA A 141 -21.88 29.73 -3.29
N GLU A 142 -20.87 29.76 -2.41
CA GLU A 142 -20.02 30.93 -2.17
C GLU A 142 -18.89 31.03 -3.22
N MET A 143 -18.30 29.87 -3.62
CA MET A 143 -17.22 29.84 -4.57
C MET A 143 -17.65 30.23 -6.00
N GLY A 144 -18.88 29.95 -6.36
CA GLY A 144 -19.42 30.16 -7.71
C GLY A 144 -19.10 29.02 -8.70
N PRO A 145 -19.94 28.84 -9.74
CA PRO A 145 -19.86 27.70 -10.65
C PRO A 145 -18.57 27.66 -11.49
N GLY A 146 -17.99 28.85 -11.79
CA GLY A 146 -16.74 28.93 -12.57
C GLY A 146 -15.54 28.36 -11.84
N ILE A 147 -15.39 28.63 -10.55
CA ILE A 147 -14.28 28.13 -9.73
C ILE A 147 -14.44 26.63 -9.50
N CYS A 148 -15.67 26.16 -9.22
CA CYS A 148 -15.95 24.74 -9.07
C CYS A 148 -15.58 23.94 -10.33
N LEU A 149 -15.93 24.44 -11.51
CA LEU A 149 -15.55 23.81 -12.79
C LEU A 149 -14.04 23.81 -12.98
N LEU A 150 -13.36 24.91 -12.64
CA LEU A 150 -11.91 25.01 -12.74
C LEU A 150 -11.21 23.96 -11.85
N ILE A 151 -11.65 23.78 -10.60
CA ILE A 151 -11.11 22.78 -9.70
C ILE A 151 -11.31 21.36 -10.26
N ILE A 152 -12.49 21.04 -10.81
CA ILE A 152 -12.76 19.74 -11.43
C ILE A 152 -11.79 19.49 -12.60
N ILE A 153 -11.55 20.50 -13.44
CA ILE A 153 -10.61 20.38 -14.57
C ILE A 153 -9.18 20.18 -14.06
N GLN A 154 -8.75 20.90 -13.03
CA GLN A 154 -7.41 20.74 -12.43
C GLN A 154 -7.21 19.33 -11.88
N LEU A 155 -8.18 18.79 -11.12
CA LEU A 155 -8.13 17.44 -10.57
C LEU A 155 -8.15 16.37 -11.68
N PHE A 156 -8.92 16.59 -12.75
CA PHE A 156 -8.94 15.68 -13.90
C PHE A 156 -7.59 15.64 -14.62
N VAL A 157 -6.98 16.80 -14.88
CA VAL A 157 -5.66 16.88 -15.51
C VAL A 157 -4.59 16.23 -14.63
N ALA A 158 -4.64 16.46 -13.32
CA ALA A 158 -3.73 15.81 -12.38
C ALA A 158 -3.87 14.29 -12.40
N GLY A 159 -5.09 13.77 -12.38
CA GLY A 159 -5.34 12.32 -12.50
C GLY A 159 -4.85 11.75 -13.83
N LEU A 160 -4.98 12.48 -14.92
CA LEU A 160 -4.45 12.09 -16.23
C LEU A 160 -2.91 12.02 -16.21
N ILE A 161 -2.24 13.00 -15.58
CA ILE A 161 -0.78 12.99 -15.43
C ILE A 161 -0.32 11.74 -14.68
N VAL A 162 -0.93 11.42 -13.54
CA VAL A 162 -0.58 10.21 -12.75
C VAL A 162 -0.77 8.94 -13.56
N LEU A 163 -1.88 8.85 -14.31
CA LEU A 163 -2.19 7.68 -15.14
C LEU A 163 -1.13 7.51 -16.25
N LEU A 164 -0.71 8.58 -16.91
CA LEU A 164 0.31 8.53 -17.94
C LEU A 164 1.71 8.23 -17.38
N LEU A 165 2.05 8.75 -16.19
CA LEU A 165 3.30 8.43 -15.52
C LEU A 165 3.37 6.95 -15.11
N ASP A 166 2.27 6.39 -14.59
CA ASP A 166 2.20 4.97 -14.27
C ASP A 166 2.33 4.10 -15.52
N GLU A 167 1.64 4.46 -16.61
CA GLU A 167 1.75 3.75 -17.88
C GLU A 167 3.17 3.79 -18.46
N LEU A 168 3.84 4.93 -18.37
CA LEU A 168 5.22 5.09 -18.85
C LEU A 168 6.15 4.11 -18.13
N LEU A 169 6.03 3.98 -16.81
CA LEU A 169 6.84 3.05 -16.03
C LEU A 169 6.51 1.58 -16.36
N GLN A 170 5.23 1.23 -16.48
CA GLN A 170 4.77 -0.14 -16.77
C GLN A 170 5.16 -0.61 -18.17
N LYS A 171 5.24 0.27 -19.17
CA LYS A 171 5.63 -0.09 -20.55
C LYS A 171 7.12 -0.38 -20.72
N GLY A 172 7.91 -0.26 -19.66
CA GLY A 172 9.31 -0.69 -19.62
C GLY A 172 10.33 0.44 -19.72
N TYR A 173 9.89 1.70 -19.64
CA TYR A 173 10.81 2.85 -19.49
C TYR A 173 11.41 2.95 -18.09
N GLY A 174 10.70 2.45 -17.05
CA GLY A 174 11.13 2.51 -15.68
C GLY A 174 11.30 1.16 -14.99
N LEU A 175 11.57 1.21 -13.69
CA LEU A 175 11.73 0.06 -12.81
C LEU A 175 10.38 -0.27 -12.14
N GLY A 176 9.61 -1.21 -12.69
CA GLY A 176 8.38 -1.71 -12.07
C GLY A 176 7.12 -0.86 -12.28
N SER A 177 6.21 -0.86 -11.31
CA SER A 177 4.91 -0.17 -11.37
C SER A 177 4.98 1.23 -10.76
N GLY A 178 4.41 2.23 -11.42
CA GLY A 178 4.34 3.60 -10.91
C GLY A 178 3.49 3.74 -9.66
N ILE A 179 2.37 3.01 -9.59
CA ILE A 179 1.48 3.00 -8.42
C ILE A 179 2.27 2.64 -7.16
N SER A 180 3.02 1.53 -7.22
CA SER A 180 3.83 1.09 -6.09
C SER A 180 4.89 2.11 -5.71
N LEU A 181 5.56 2.73 -6.70
CA LEU A 181 6.57 3.75 -6.47
C LEU A 181 5.99 4.98 -5.75
N PHE A 182 4.84 5.48 -6.21
CA PHE A 182 4.20 6.67 -5.63
C PHE A 182 3.73 6.42 -4.20
N ILE A 183 3.16 5.24 -3.90
CA ILE A 183 2.78 4.85 -2.54
C ILE A 183 4.00 4.84 -1.62
N ALA A 184 5.06 4.14 -2.02
CA ALA A 184 6.27 4.03 -1.21
C ALA A 184 6.90 5.40 -0.94
N THR A 185 6.95 6.27 -1.96
CA THR A 185 7.51 7.62 -1.83
C THR A 185 6.71 8.47 -0.84
N ASN A 186 5.38 8.48 -0.97
CA ASN A 186 4.52 9.26 -0.08
C ASN A 186 4.60 8.79 1.38
N ILE A 187 4.68 7.48 1.59
CA ILE A 187 4.84 6.90 2.93
C ILE A 187 6.20 7.27 3.52
N CYS A 188 7.28 7.15 2.74
CA CYS A 188 8.62 7.54 3.17
C CYS A 188 8.69 9.05 3.48
N GLU A 189 8.09 9.90 2.63
CA GLU A 189 7.99 11.34 2.88
C GLU A 189 7.28 11.63 4.21
N THR A 190 6.14 10.99 4.45
CA THR A 190 5.37 11.15 5.70
C THR A 190 6.18 10.73 6.94
N ILE A 191 6.90 9.61 6.86
CA ILE A 191 7.72 9.12 7.97
C ILE A 191 8.88 10.09 8.26
N VAL A 192 9.59 10.54 7.20
CA VAL A 192 10.71 11.48 7.32
C VAL A 192 10.21 12.82 7.84
N TRP A 193 9.08 13.32 7.36
CA TRP A 193 8.49 14.57 7.85
C TRP A 193 8.15 14.49 9.34
N LYS A 194 7.45 13.44 9.78
CA LYS A 194 7.12 13.25 11.20
C LYS A 194 8.34 13.00 12.10
N ALA A 195 9.45 12.52 11.55
CA ALA A 195 10.70 12.36 12.29
C ALA A 195 11.51 13.67 12.39
N PHE A 196 11.62 14.43 11.29
CA PHE A 196 12.56 15.54 11.14
C PHE A 196 11.91 16.90 10.83
N SER A 197 10.59 17.05 10.96
CA SER A 197 9.92 18.32 10.67
C SER A 197 10.45 19.45 11.57
N PRO A 198 10.91 20.59 11.00
CA PRO A 198 11.31 21.77 11.76
C PRO A 198 10.13 22.68 12.13
N THR A 199 8.88 22.33 11.73
CA THR A 199 7.71 23.14 12.03
C THR A 199 7.42 23.16 13.52
N THR A 200 7.02 24.32 14.03
CA THR A 200 6.67 24.51 15.45
C THR A 200 5.16 24.62 15.59
N ILE A 201 4.61 23.87 16.55
CA ILE A 201 3.19 23.91 16.91
C ILE A 201 3.05 24.43 18.33
N ASN A 202 2.09 25.30 18.55
CA ASN A 202 1.81 25.83 19.89
C ASN A 202 0.82 24.89 20.61
N THR A 203 1.31 24.14 21.58
CA THR A 203 0.56 23.11 22.31
C THR A 203 -0.11 23.68 23.59
N GLY A 204 -0.15 25.00 23.78
CA GLY A 204 -0.66 25.64 25.01
C GLY A 204 0.30 25.61 26.20
N ARG A 205 1.37 24.81 26.14
CA ARG A 205 2.48 24.75 27.11
C ARG A 205 3.76 25.42 26.59
N GLY A 206 3.72 25.97 25.38
CA GLY A 206 4.83 26.56 24.66
C GLY A 206 4.90 26.07 23.21
N THR A 207 5.83 26.64 22.45
CA THR A 207 6.11 26.20 21.07
C THR A 207 6.96 24.92 21.13
N GLU A 208 6.43 23.85 20.55
CA GLU A 208 7.14 22.57 20.41
C GLU A 208 7.34 22.23 18.93
N PHE A 209 8.44 21.56 18.63
CA PHE A 209 8.69 21.06 17.27
C PHE A 209 7.80 19.84 16.97
N GLU A 210 7.27 19.74 15.76
CA GLU A 210 6.46 18.63 15.31
C GLU A 210 7.29 17.35 15.17
N GLY A 211 8.50 17.44 14.61
CA GLY A 211 9.38 16.30 14.38
C GLY A 211 9.83 15.64 15.68
N ALA A 212 9.67 14.32 15.79
CA ALA A 212 9.98 13.58 17.03
C ALA A 212 11.46 13.68 17.43
N ILE A 213 12.38 13.61 16.46
CA ILE A 213 13.84 13.67 16.72
C ILE A 213 14.27 15.09 17.08
N ILE A 214 13.82 16.10 16.32
CA ILE A 214 14.15 17.50 16.59
C ILE A 214 13.59 17.92 17.94
N ALA A 215 12.37 17.51 18.27
CA ALA A 215 11.77 17.76 19.58
C ALA A 215 12.55 17.11 20.72
N LEU A 216 13.09 15.88 20.53
CA LEU A 216 13.94 15.24 21.54
C LEU A 216 15.18 16.09 21.83
N PHE A 217 15.90 16.56 20.81
CA PHE A 217 17.08 17.40 20.99
C PHE A 217 16.72 18.74 21.62
N HIS A 218 15.63 19.36 21.21
CA HIS A 218 15.15 20.62 21.80
C HIS A 218 14.77 20.46 23.28
N LEU A 219 14.02 19.41 23.63
CA LEU A 219 13.66 19.16 25.03
C LEU A 219 14.89 18.84 25.90
N LEU A 220 15.85 18.08 25.37
CA LEU A 220 17.11 17.82 26.05
C LEU A 220 17.97 19.10 26.25
N ALA A 221 17.92 20.06 25.34
CA ALA A 221 18.66 21.32 25.45
C ALA A 221 17.98 22.30 26.39
N THR A 222 16.64 22.42 26.35
CA THR A 222 15.89 23.45 27.08
C THR A 222 15.52 23.08 28.51
N ARG A 223 15.29 21.77 28.81
CA ARG A 223 14.88 21.32 30.14
C ARG A 223 16.08 21.07 31.06
N LEU A 224 15.98 21.52 32.30
CA LEU A 224 16.99 21.28 33.33
C LEU A 224 17.04 19.79 33.74
N ASP A 225 15.89 19.17 33.94
CA ASP A 225 15.77 17.75 34.27
C ASP A 225 15.76 16.86 33.01
N LYS A 226 16.89 16.23 32.73
CA LYS A 226 17.07 15.39 31.52
C LYS A 226 16.16 14.14 31.50
N VAL A 227 15.93 13.54 32.68
CA VAL A 227 15.05 12.34 32.80
C VAL A 227 13.59 12.68 32.50
N ARG A 228 13.12 13.81 33.02
CA ARG A 228 11.78 14.32 32.77
C ARG A 228 11.61 14.72 31.30
N ALA A 229 12.60 15.38 30.72
CA ALA A 229 12.62 15.74 29.30
C ALA A 229 12.52 14.48 28.39
N LEU A 230 13.27 13.44 28.75
CA LEU A 230 13.23 12.17 28.02
C LEU A 230 11.84 11.53 28.10
N ARG A 231 11.24 11.48 29.30
CA ARG A 231 9.89 10.95 29.47
C ARG A 231 8.85 11.75 28.70
N GLU A 232 8.95 13.09 28.68
CA GLU A 232 8.08 13.95 27.87
C GLU A 232 8.24 13.67 26.37
N ALA A 233 9.45 13.45 25.86
CA ALA A 233 9.71 13.11 24.46
C ALA A 233 9.14 11.74 24.05
N PHE A 234 9.14 10.76 24.96
CA PHE A 234 8.57 9.43 24.70
C PHE A 234 7.03 9.42 24.70
N TYR A 235 6.38 10.27 25.52
CA TYR A 235 4.93 10.28 25.70
C TYR A 235 4.35 11.67 25.44
N ARG A 236 4.41 12.13 24.19
CA ARG A 236 3.81 13.40 23.75
C ARG A 236 2.32 13.19 23.44
N GLN A 237 1.47 14.12 23.85
CA GLN A 237 0.04 14.09 23.52
C GLN A 237 -0.18 14.78 22.15
N ASN A 238 -0.90 14.13 21.26
CA ASN A 238 -1.30 14.62 19.92
C ASN A 238 -0.16 14.95 18.92
N LEU A 239 1.08 14.61 19.25
CA LEU A 239 2.24 14.81 18.37
C LEU A 239 2.97 13.49 18.15
N PRO A 240 3.74 13.34 17.06
CA PRO A 240 4.54 12.14 16.83
C PRO A 240 5.49 11.88 18.01
N ASN A 241 5.38 10.70 18.58
CA ASN A 241 6.16 10.26 19.73
C ASN A 241 7.41 9.51 19.30
N LEU A 242 8.44 9.52 20.11
CA LEU A 242 9.62 8.69 19.88
C LEU A 242 9.29 7.20 19.95
N MET A 243 8.31 6.80 20.77
CA MET A 243 7.79 5.42 20.81
C MET A 243 7.22 4.98 19.48
N ASN A 244 6.44 5.82 18.81
CA ASN A 244 5.86 5.51 17.49
C ASN A 244 6.96 5.37 16.42
N LEU A 245 8.06 6.15 16.52
CA LEU A 245 9.20 6.00 15.62
C LEU A 245 9.93 4.68 15.84
N ILE A 246 10.16 4.29 17.11
CA ILE A 246 10.76 2.99 17.45
C ILE A 246 9.87 1.84 16.99
N ALA A 247 8.56 1.93 17.20
CA ALA A 247 7.59 0.95 16.70
C ALA A 247 7.65 0.84 15.17
N THR A 248 7.78 1.96 14.46
CA THR A 248 7.93 1.99 13.00
C THR A 248 9.18 1.24 12.55
N ILE A 249 10.34 1.50 13.18
CA ILE A 249 11.60 0.82 12.88
C ILE A 249 11.49 -0.68 13.19
N PHE A 250 10.83 -1.04 14.30
CA PHE A 250 10.62 -2.44 14.68
C PHE A 250 9.75 -3.18 13.66
N VAL A 251 8.62 -2.61 13.26
CA VAL A 251 7.75 -3.19 12.22
C VAL A 251 8.51 -3.31 10.89
N PHE A 252 9.30 -2.31 10.53
CA PHE A 252 10.15 -2.32 9.35
C PHE A 252 11.12 -3.52 9.37
N ALA A 253 11.80 -3.73 10.50
CA ALA A 253 12.71 -4.85 10.68
C ALA A 253 12.01 -6.21 10.60
N VAL A 254 10.84 -6.35 11.24
CA VAL A 254 10.03 -7.57 11.20
C VAL A 254 9.58 -7.91 9.77
N VAL A 255 9.09 -6.92 9.02
CA VAL A 255 8.63 -7.15 7.64
C VAL A 255 9.79 -7.52 6.72
N ILE A 256 10.96 -6.87 6.84
CA ILE A 256 12.16 -7.26 6.09
C ILE A 256 12.56 -8.70 6.43
N TYR A 257 12.53 -9.07 7.71
CA TYR A 257 12.85 -10.41 8.14
C TYR A 257 11.98 -11.47 7.45
N PHE A 258 10.67 -11.23 7.34
CA PHE A 258 9.76 -12.14 6.64
C PHE A 258 9.99 -12.20 5.12
N GLN A 259 10.55 -11.15 4.53
CA GLN A 259 10.78 -11.09 3.07
C GLN A 259 12.13 -11.63 2.63
N VAL A 260 13.19 -11.38 3.39
CA VAL A 260 14.59 -11.58 2.96
C VAL A 260 15.03 -13.05 2.98
N GLY A 261 14.34 -13.98 3.64
CA GLY A 261 14.68 -15.42 3.68
C GLY A 261 16.14 -15.79 3.32
N GLU A 262 16.87 -16.39 4.22
CA GLU A 262 18.13 -17.16 4.11
C GLU A 262 19.49 -16.44 4.25
N SER A 263 19.79 -15.30 3.63
CA SER A 263 21.22 -14.89 3.61
C SER A 263 21.64 -13.90 4.70
N ASN A 264 20.72 -13.13 5.29
CA ASN A 264 21.05 -12.11 6.28
C ASN A 264 20.25 -12.22 7.60
N ALA A 265 19.61 -13.35 7.82
CA ALA A 265 18.79 -13.60 9.00
C ALA A 265 19.55 -13.41 10.32
N ALA A 266 20.83 -13.75 10.37
CA ALA A 266 21.65 -13.65 11.56
C ALA A 266 21.85 -12.19 12.03
N VAL A 267 22.09 -11.27 11.11
CA VAL A 267 22.28 -9.83 11.43
C VAL A 267 20.97 -9.19 11.89
N LEU A 268 19.88 -9.50 11.19
CA LEU A 268 18.56 -9.02 11.56
C LEU A 268 18.06 -9.63 12.88
N HIS A 269 18.41 -10.87 13.14
CA HIS A 269 18.14 -11.57 14.41
C HIS A 269 18.80 -10.86 15.60
N CYS A 270 20.08 -10.49 15.47
CA CYS A 270 20.78 -9.71 16.47
C CYS A 270 20.14 -8.32 16.66
N LEU A 271 19.74 -7.65 15.60
CA LEU A 271 19.14 -6.31 15.63
C LEU A 271 17.76 -6.33 16.29
N LEU A 272 16.93 -7.33 15.98
CA LEU A 272 15.63 -7.57 16.62
C LEU A 272 15.76 -7.90 18.12
N ILE A 273 16.73 -8.74 18.50
CA ILE A 273 17.00 -9.05 19.90
C ILE A 273 17.46 -7.80 20.66
N ILE A 274 18.39 -7.03 20.10
CA ILE A 274 18.89 -5.80 20.71
C ILE A 274 17.75 -4.78 20.87
N MET A 275 16.91 -4.59 19.86
CA MET A 275 15.75 -3.69 19.94
C MET A 275 14.73 -4.18 20.98
N PHE A 276 14.43 -5.47 21.03
CA PHE A 276 13.45 -6.02 21.97
C PHE A 276 13.94 -5.96 23.42
N VAL A 277 15.22 -6.23 23.65
CA VAL A 277 15.87 -6.08 24.97
C VAL A 277 15.91 -4.62 25.40
N HIS A 278 16.20 -3.70 24.49
CA HIS A 278 16.19 -2.26 24.78
C HIS A 278 14.78 -1.73 25.05
N PHE A 279 13.78 -2.19 24.31
CA PHE A 279 12.38 -1.82 24.53
C PHE A 279 11.87 -2.30 25.89
N HIS A 280 12.27 -3.49 26.32
CA HIS A 280 11.88 -4.04 27.64
C HIS A 280 12.65 -3.41 28.80
N SER A 281 13.89 -2.97 28.57
CA SER A 281 14.71 -2.28 29.57
C SER A 281 14.24 -0.85 29.88
N LEU A 282 13.60 -0.19 28.91
CA LEU A 282 13.04 1.18 29.07
C LEU A 282 11.67 1.18 29.79
N GLY A 283 10.95 0.07 29.81
CA GLY A 283 9.65 -0.10 30.47
C GLY A 283 9.68 -0.40 31.97
N GLY A 284 10.79 -0.12 32.64
CA GLY A 284 11.07 -0.19 34.06
C GLY A 284 10.09 -0.97 34.94
N CYS A 285 10.32 -2.24 35.11
CA CYS A 285 10.10 -3.07 36.30
C CYS A 285 10.13 -4.57 35.94
N CYS A 286 11.26 -5.17 36.02
CA CYS A 286 11.53 -6.51 36.54
C CYS A 286 12.84 -7.06 35.96
N PRO A 287 13.74 -7.63 36.77
CA PRO A 287 14.92 -8.31 36.29
C PRO A 287 14.49 -9.60 35.59
N ILE A 288 14.62 -9.63 34.27
CA ILE A 288 14.31 -10.82 33.47
C ILE A 288 15.35 -11.88 33.79
N SER A 289 14.91 -12.92 34.53
CA SER A 289 15.68 -14.13 34.76
C SER A 289 16.04 -14.78 33.41
N ILE A 290 17.27 -15.31 33.35
CA ILE A 290 17.85 -16.01 32.17
C ILE A 290 16.93 -17.14 31.65
N THR A 291 15.99 -17.62 32.46
CA THR A 291 14.96 -18.61 32.08
C THR A 291 13.97 -18.07 31.03
N ASN A 292 13.69 -16.77 31.01
CA ASN A 292 12.79 -16.16 30.00
C ASN A 292 13.46 -16.00 28.62
N CYS A 293 14.80 -15.97 28.57
CA CYS A 293 15.55 -15.98 27.31
C CYS A 293 15.37 -17.30 26.53
N ARG A 294 15.18 -18.42 27.23
CA ARG A 294 14.89 -19.73 26.58
C ARG A 294 13.46 -19.81 26.04
N LEU A 295 12.49 -19.18 26.69
CA LEU A 295 11.12 -19.08 26.19
C LEU A 295 11.01 -18.13 24.97
N LEU A 296 11.79 -17.05 24.95
CA LEU A 296 11.93 -16.19 23.77
C LEU A 296 12.61 -16.94 22.61
N SER A 297 13.65 -17.71 22.90
CA SER A 297 14.32 -18.57 21.92
C SER A 297 13.38 -19.64 21.34
N SER A 298 12.47 -20.20 22.15
CA SER A 298 11.46 -21.16 21.70
C SER A 298 10.37 -20.52 20.84
N ASN A 299 9.93 -19.30 21.18
CA ASN A 299 9.00 -18.53 20.34
C ASN A 299 9.64 -18.05 19.04
N MET A 300 10.95 -17.78 19.04
CA MET A 300 11.71 -17.48 17.83
C MET A 300 11.94 -18.69 16.94
N SER A 301 11.89 -19.91 17.46
CA SER A 301 11.84 -21.14 16.66
C SER A 301 10.58 -21.22 15.80
N MET A 302 9.44 -20.73 16.30
CA MET A 302 8.21 -20.60 15.51
C MET A 302 8.35 -19.59 14.37
N ILE A 303 9.10 -18.51 14.57
CA ILE A 303 9.39 -17.50 13.55
C ILE A 303 10.36 -18.04 12.49
N SER A 304 11.33 -18.88 12.88
CA SER A 304 12.22 -19.56 11.92
C SER A 304 11.48 -20.60 11.06
N ILE A 305 10.37 -21.16 11.53
CA ILE A 305 9.52 -22.06 10.72
C ILE A 305 8.84 -21.30 9.57
N ALA A 306 8.50 -20.03 9.75
CA ALA A 306 7.90 -19.20 8.71
C ALA A 306 8.87 -18.87 7.56
N GLN A 307 10.18 -18.93 7.77
CA GLN A 307 11.21 -18.76 6.71
C GLN A 307 11.25 -19.91 5.71
N GLY A 308 10.78 -21.10 6.09
CA GLY A 308 10.77 -22.29 5.25
C GLY A 308 9.59 -22.43 4.30
N PHE A 309 8.67 -21.46 4.24
CA PHE A 309 7.49 -21.51 3.34
C PHE A 309 7.81 -21.08 1.90
N ARG A 310 8.85 -21.67 1.35
CA ARG A 310 9.14 -21.67 -0.08
C ARG A 310 9.02 -23.10 -0.58
N VAL A 311 8.15 -23.34 -1.53
CA VAL A 311 8.02 -24.65 -2.17
C VAL A 311 8.79 -24.61 -3.47
N ASP A 312 9.90 -25.33 -3.53
CA ASP A 312 10.73 -25.46 -4.71
C ASP A 312 10.27 -26.67 -5.53
N LEU A 313 9.62 -26.41 -6.67
CA LEU A 313 9.20 -27.44 -7.60
C LEU A 313 10.33 -27.76 -8.57
N PRO A 314 10.79 -29.02 -8.67
CA PRO A 314 11.90 -29.40 -9.57
C PRO A 314 11.42 -29.39 -11.04
N ILE A 315 12.04 -28.54 -11.87
CA ILE A 315 11.77 -28.39 -13.28
C ILE A 315 13.00 -28.82 -14.08
N LYS A 316 12.76 -29.44 -15.24
CA LYS A 316 13.80 -29.80 -16.23
C LYS A 316 13.53 -29.06 -17.53
N SER A 317 14.58 -28.54 -18.16
CA SER A 317 14.49 -28.06 -19.53
C SER A 317 14.38 -29.25 -20.49
N ALA A 318 13.39 -29.22 -21.39
CA ALA A 318 13.23 -30.22 -22.44
C ALA A 318 14.31 -30.08 -23.52
N ARG A 319 14.88 -28.88 -23.68
CA ARG A 319 15.83 -28.54 -24.74
C ARG A 319 17.27 -28.88 -24.39
N TYR A 320 17.67 -28.74 -23.13
CA TYR A 320 19.02 -29.00 -22.65
C TYR A 320 19.05 -30.19 -21.69
N ARG A 321 19.55 -31.34 -22.15
CA ARG A 321 19.72 -32.54 -21.31
C ARG A 321 20.69 -32.23 -20.17
N GLY A 322 20.19 -32.13 -18.94
CA GLY A 322 21.01 -31.98 -17.73
C GLY A 322 20.81 -30.68 -16.95
N GLN A 323 20.20 -29.67 -17.53
CA GLN A 323 19.92 -28.44 -16.78
C GLN A 323 18.68 -28.62 -15.91
N GLN A 324 18.92 -28.80 -14.60
CA GLN A 324 17.86 -28.86 -13.59
C GLN A 324 17.71 -27.45 -13.04
N SER A 325 16.47 -26.96 -13.00
CA SER A 325 16.09 -25.69 -12.38
C SER A 325 14.97 -25.96 -11.38
N THR A 326 14.77 -25.06 -10.44
CA THR A 326 13.67 -25.11 -9.50
C THR A 326 12.74 -23.93 -9.77
N TYR A 327 11.43 -24.16 -9.70
CA TYR A 327 10.43 -23.10 -9.71
C TYR A 327 10.03 -22.78 -8.28
N PRO A 328 10.46 -21.64 -7.72
CA PRO A 328 10.16 -21.28 -6.34
C PRO A 328 8.77 -20.66 -6.23
N ILE A 329 7.88 -21.26 -5.45
CA ILE A 329 6.63 -20.65 -5.05
C ILE A 329 6.89 -19.94 -3.72
N LYS A 330 6.95 -18.61 -3.76
CA LYS A 330 7.19 -17.76 -2.57
C LYS A 330 5.92 -17.70 -1.71
N LEU A 331 6.06 -17.53 -0.39
CA LEU A 331 4.93 -17.33 0.53
C LEU A 331 4.09 -16.11 0.14
N PHE A 332 4.74 -14.99 -0.15
CA PHE A 332 4.07 -13.78 -0.63
C PHE A 332 3.90 -13.79 -2.16
N TYR A 333 3.14 -14.76 -2.64
CA TYR A 333 2.95 -14.99 -4.08
C TYR A 333 2.26 -13.80 -4.79
N THR A 334 1.28 -13.18 -4.13
CA THR A 334 0.52 -12.03 -4.65
C THR A 334 1.11 -10.69 -4.26
N SER A 335 2.20 -10.69 -3.48
CA SER A 335 2.86 -9.46 -3.02
C SER A 335 1.91 -8.52 -2.27
N ASN A 336 1.96 -7.21 -2.53
CA ASN A 336 1.22 -6.17 -1.79
C ASN A 336 -0.20 -5.93 -2.30
N ILE A 337 -0.56 -6.51 -3.43
CA ILE A 337 -1.81 -6.20 -4.13
C ILE A 337 -3.07 -6.42 -3.27
N PRO A 338 -3.17 -7.49 -2.47
CA PRO A 338 -4.33 -7.70 -1.61
C PRO A 338 -4.60 -6.53 -0.65
N ILE A 339 -3.56 -5.97 -0.06
CA ILE A 339 -3.68 -4.83 0.86
C ILE A 339 -4.06 -3.54 0.12
N ILE A 340 -3.49 -3.29 -1.06
CA ILE A 340 -3.84 -2.12 -1.87
C ILE A 340 -5.33 -2.19 -2.27
N LEU A 341 -5.81 -3.35 -2.69
CA LEU A 341 -7.21 -3.53 -3.05
C LEU A 341 -8.15 -3.39 -1.84
N GLN A 342 -7.76 -3.94 -0.71
CA GLN A 342 -8.52 -3.83 0.54
C GLN A 342 -8.60 -2.37 1.02
N SER A 343 -7.49 -1.64 1.01
CA SER A 343 -7.49 -0.22 1.40
C SER A 343 -8.30 0.64 0.44
N ALA A 344 -8.29 0.34 -0.87
CA ALA A 344 -9.13 1.00 -1.85
C ALA A 344 -10.62 0.74 -1.60
N LEU A 345 -11.00 -0.51 -1.25
CA LEU A 345 -12.37 -0.86 -0.92
C LEU A 345 -12.88 -0.05 0.27
N VAL A 346 -12.09 -0.03 1.37
CA VAL A 346 -12.43 0.71 2.59
C VAL A 346 -12.51 2.22 2.33
N SER A 347 -11.58 2.76 1.55
CA SER A 347 -11.57 4.17 1.15
C SER A 347 -12.84 4.57 0.42
N ASN A 348 -13.23 3.80 -0.60
CA ASN A 348 -14.45 4.07 -1.36
C ASN A 348 -15.71 3.95 -0.49
N LEU A 349 -15.75 2.97 0.42
CA LEU A 349 -16.86 2.82 1.34
C LEU A 349 -17.00 4.04 2.27
N TYR A 350 -15.89 4.59 2.75
CA TYR A 350 -15.90 5.79 3.60
C TYR A 350 -16.36 7.03 2.84
N ILE A 351 -15.89 7.24 1.61
CA ILE A 351 -16.32 8.35 0.77
C ILE A 351 -17.85 8.29 0.55
N ILE A 352 -18.36 7.12 0.19
CA ILE A 352 -19.79 6.91 -0.03
C ILE A 352 -20.58 7.13 1.27
N SER A 353 -20.12 6.56 2.39
CA SER A 353 -20.79 6.72 3.70
C SER A 353 -20.86 8.18 4.12
N GLN A 354 -19.76 8.91 3.99
CA GLN A 354 -19.72 10.32 4.37
C GLN A 354 -20.61 11.20 3.48
N MET A 355 -20.58 10.98 2.16
CA MET A 355 -21.50 11.67 1.26
C MET A 355 -22.97 11.46 1.61
N LEU A 356 -23.33 10.20 1.89
CA LEU A 356 -24.70 9.87 2.27
C LEU A 356 -25.06 10.48 3.64
N ALA A 357 -24.13 10.51 4.59
CA ALA A 357 -24.34 11.13 5.89
C ALA A 357 -24.60 12.65 5.80
N ILE A 358 -23.88 13.36 4.93
CA ILE A 358 -24.08 14.80 4.69
C ILE A 358 -25.42 15.06 4.00
N ARG A 359 -25.80 14.25 3.00
CA ARG A 359 -26.98 14.50 2.15
C ARG A 359 -28.28 13.98 2.74
N PHE A 360 -28.25 12.87 3.46
CA PHE A 360 -29.41 12.14 3.97
C PHE A 360 -29.29 11.85 5.47
N SER A 361 -28.91 12.85 6.26
CA SER A 361 -28.83 12.73 7.72
C SER A 361 -30.19 12.31 8.28
N GLY A 362 -30.22 11.23 9.09
CA GLY A 362 -31.41 10.71 9.73
C GLY A 362 -32.05 9.45 9.13
N ASN A 363 -31.61 9.00 7.94
CA ASN A 363 -32.07 7.73 7.40
C ASN A 363 -31.38 6.53 8.09
N PHE A 364 -32.15 5.52 8.44
CA PHE A 364 -31.67 4.31 9.12
C PHE A 364 -30.53 3.61 8.33
N LEU A 365 -30.64 3.50 7.01
CA LEU A 365 -29.61 2.90 6.16
C LEU A 365 -28.29 3.68 6.17
N VAL A 366 -28.35 5.00 6.23
CA VAL A 366 -27.18 5.86 6.31
C VAL A 366 -26.49 5.74 7.66
N ASN A 367 -27.28 5.72 8.75
CA ASN A 367 -26.76 5.51 10.10
C ASN A 367 -26.16 4.10 10.28
N PHE A 368 -26.69 3.10 9.58
CA PHE A 368 -26.11 1.76 9.56
C PHE A 368 -24.75 1.72 8.84
N LEU A 369 -24.60 2.51 7.75
CA LEU A 369 -23.31 2.61 7.06
C LEU A 369 -22.26 3.29 7.92
N GLY A 370 -22.58 4.44 8.52
CA GLY A 370 -21.65 5.16 9.38
C GLY A 370 -22.23 6.43 9.97
N VAL A 371 -21.96 6.64 11.26
CA VAL A 371 -22.23 7.87 11.97
C VAL A 371 -20.92 8.61 12.15
N TRP A 372 -20.83 9.84 11.66
CA TRP A 372 -19.62 10.65 11.66
C TRP A 372 -19.69 11.73 12.75
N ALA A 373 -18.59 11.95 13.44
CA ALA A 373 -18.41 13.05 14.39
C ALA A 373 -17.14 13.82 14.10
N ASP A 374 -17.19 15.13 14.31
CA ASP A 374 -16.07 16.02 14.11
C ASP A 374 -15.39 16.30 15.45
N VAL A 375 -14.08 16.10 15.52
CA VAL A 375 -13.27 16.47 16.68
C VAL A 375 -12.84 17.91 16.55
N GLY A 376 -13.52 18.79 17.28
CA GLY A 376 -13.11 20.18 17.45
C GLY A 376 -12.10 20.31 18.59
N GLY A 377 -10.82 20.22 18.29
CA GLY A 377 -9.76 20.46 19.28
C GLY A 377 -8.54 21.01 18.60
N GLY A 378 -8.14 22.25 18.88
CA GLY A 378 -6.87 22.95 18.62
C GLY A 378 -5.95 22.56 17.44
N GLY A 379 -6.32 21.62 16.60
CA GLY A 379 -5.64 21.15 15.39
C GLY A 379 -6.61 21.12 14.21
N PRO A 380 -6.15 20.74 13.01
CA PRO A 380 -7.02 20.61 11.86
C PRO A 380 -8.18 19.67 12.22
N ALA A 381 -9.41 20.13 12.03
CA ALA A 381 -10.62 19.38 12.35
C ALA A 381 -10.57 18.03 11.62
N ARG A 382 -10.83 16.93 12.34
CA ARG A 382 -10.84 15.57 11.78
C ARG A 382 -12.22 14.97 12.00
N SER A 383 -12.83 14.44 10.93
CA SER A 383 -14.03 13.62 11.04
C SER A 383 -13.64 12.16 11.22
N TYR A 384 -14.25 11.47 12.17
CA TYR A 384 -14.04 10.04 12.36
C TYR A 384 -15.39 9.33 12.53
N PRO A 385 -15.48 8.05 12.11
CA PRO A 385 -16.70 7.29 12.30
C PRO A 385 -16.85 6.87 13.77
N VAL A 386 -17.97 7.24 14.39
CA VAL A 386 -18.29 6.89 15.78
C VAL A 386 -19.18 5.65 15.86
N GLY A 387 -19.85 5.31 14.77
CA GLY A 387 -20.77 4.18 14.75
C GLY A 387 -21.04 3.67 13.34
N GLY A 388 -21.77 2.55 13.26
CA GLY A 388 -22.10 1.91 12.00
C GLY A 388 -20.99 1.01 11.44
N LEU A 389 -21.19 0.53 10.20
CA LEU A 389 -20.25 -0.39 9.54
C LEU A 389 -18.85 0.21 9.43
N CYS A 390 -18.74 1.49 9.08
CA CYS A 390 -17.45 2.17 8.92
C CYS A 390 -16.63 2.21 10.21
N TYR A 391 -17.28 2.30 11.37
CA TYR A 391 -16.61 2.24 12.67
C TYR A 391 -15.91 0.88 12.88
N TYR A 392 -16.62 -0.22 12.61
CA TYR A 392 -16.07 -1.57 12.77
C TYR A 392 -14.96 -1.91 11.77
N LEU A 393 -14.86 -1.18 10.65
CA LEU A 393 -13.81 -1.36 9.65
C LEU A 393 -12.62 -0.43 9.87
N SER A 394 -12.69 0.52 10.81
CA SER A 394 -11.59 1.42 11.13
C SER A 394 -10.58 0.76 12.07
N PRO A 395 -9.27 1.06 11.94
CA PRO A 395 -8.28 0.59 12.89
C PRO A 395 -8.51 1.25 14.26
N PRO A 396 -8.32 0.52 15.38
CA PRO A 396 -8.41 1.10 16.72
C PRO A 396 -7.29 2.12 16.94
N GLU A 397 -7.60 3.25 17.55
CA GLU A 397 -6.68 4.38 17.73
C GLU A 397 -5.54 4.09 18.71
N SER A 398 -5.77 3.22 19.69
CA SER A 398 -4.79 2.92 20.74
C SER A 398 -4.97 1.53 21.34
N LEU A 399 -3.93 1.03 22.00
CA LEU A 399 -4.01 -0.21 22.80
C LEU A 399 -5.02 -0.11 23.95
N GLY A 400 -5.32 1.10 24.42
CA GLY A 400 -6.36 1.32 25.44
C GLY A 400 -7.77 1.05 24.91
N SER A 401 -8.07 1.41 23.67
CA SER A 401 -9.37 1.18 23.03
C SER A 401 -9.70 -0.31 22.85
N ILE A 402 -8.67 -1.18 22.87
CA ILE A 402 -8.88 -2.64 22.85
C ILE A 402 -9.61 -3.13 24.12
N ALA A 403 -9.33 -2.50 25.27
CA ALA A 403 -9.96 -2.86 26.52
C ALA A 403 -11.40 -2.30 26.64
N ASP A 404 -11.65 -1.16 25.99
CA ASP A 404 -12.95 -0.50 26.02
C ASP A 404 -13.97 -1.22 25.11
N ASP A 405 -13.59 -1.56 23.87
CA ASP A 405 -14.44 -2.21 22.88
C ASP A 405 -13.80 -3.46 22.26
N PRO A 406 -13.77 -4.62 22.94
CA PRO A 406 -13.14 -5.84 22.41
C PRO A 406 -13.86 -6.39 21.16
N PHE A 407 -15.18 -6.14 21.03
CA PHE A 407 -15.96 -6.58 19.88
C PHE A 407 -15.53 -5.89 18.58
N HIS A 408 -15.29 -4.58 18.62
CA HIS A 408 -14.75 -3.80 17.50
C HIS A 408 -13.44 -4.41 17.00
N VAL A 409 -12.52 -4.69 17.91
CA VAL A 409 -11.20 -5.25 17.57
C VAL A 409 -11.30 -6.62 16.89
N VAL A 410 -12.17 -7.51 17.41
CA VAL A 410 -12.37 -8.84 16.81
C VAL A 410 -12.95 -8.74 15.40
N VAL A 411 -13.93 -7.86 15.19
CA VAL A 411 -14.53 -7.63 13.87
C VAL A 411 -13.49 -7.07 12.90
N TYR A 412 -12.69 -6.08 13.32
CA TYR A 412 -11.63 -5.49 12.52
C TYR A 412 -10.59 -6.54 12.10
N ILE A 413 -10.07 -7.33 13.04
CA ILE A 413 -9.09 -8.39 12.75
C ILE A 413 -9.67 -9.40 11.74
N THR A 414 -10.89 -9.88 11.99
CA THR A 414 -11.55 -10.85 11.13
C THR A 414 -11.76 -10.30 9.72
N PHE A 415 -12.19 -9.05 9.61
CA PHE A 415 -12.35 -8.37 8.32
C PHE A 415 -11.02 -8.24 7.58
N MET A 416 -9.95 -7.76 8.24
CA MET A 416 -8.63 -7.59 7.64
C MET A 416 -8.07 -8.91 7.12
N LEU A 417 -8.13 -9.97 7.92
CA LEU A 417 -7.63 -11.29 7.53
C LEU A 417 -8.43 -11.90 6.37
N SER A 418 -9.76 -11.86 6.47
CA SER A 418 -10.64 -12.45 5.46
C SER A 418 -10.59 -11.70 4.13
N SER A 419 -10.58 -10.37 4.15
CA SER A 419 -10.50 -9.55 2.94
C SER A 419 -9.15 -9.70 2.23
N CYS A 420 -8.03 -9.71 2.96
CA CYS A 420 -6.71 -9.94 2.37
C CYS A 420 -6.60 -11.33 1.73
N ALA A 421 -7.12 -12.37 2.37
CA ALA A 421 -7.13 -13.72 1.81
C ALA A 421 -8.02 -13.81 0.56
N PHE A 422 -9.21 -13.17 0.59
CA PHE A 422 -10.13 -13.12 -0.53
C PHE A 422 -9.52 -12.40 -1.74
N PHE A 423 -8.98 -11.21 -1.55
CA PHE A 423 -8.36 -10.45 -2.63
C PHE A 423 -7.12 -11.14 -3.19
N SER A 424 -6.32 -11.79 -2.33
CA SER A 424 -5.17 -12.58 -2.76
C SER A 424 -5.58 -13.73 -3.70
N LYS A 425 -6.65 -14.46 -3.36
CA LYS A 425 -7.16 -15.55 -4.18
C LYS A 425 -7.75 -15.04 -5.50
N THR A 426 -8.54 -13.97 -5.46
CA THR A 426 -9.17 -13.37 -6.64
C THR A 426 -8.11 -12.81 -7.60
N TRP A 427 -7.05 -12.18 -7.06
CA TRP A 427 -5.95 -11.65 -7.86
C TRP A 427 -5.27 -12.69 -8.72
N ILE A 428 -5.04 -13.90 -8.21
CA ILE A 428 -4.40 -14.98 -8.96
C ILE A 428 -5.20 -15.33 -10.22
N GLU A 429 -6.52 -15.37 -10.10
CA GLU A 429 -7.38 -15.75 -11.23
C GLU A 429 -7.37 -14.69 -12.34
N VAL A 430 -7.18 -13.41 -11.99
CA VAL A 430 -7.24 -12.29 -12.93
C VAL A 430 -5.88 -11.90 -13.49
N SER A 431 -4.81 -11.98 -12.67
CA SER A 431 -3.47 -11.52 -13.05
C SER A 431 -2.74 -12.40 -14.06
N GLY A 432 -3.31 -13.55 -14.45
CA GLY A 432 -2.61 -14.53 -15.28
C GLY A 432 -1.51 -15.28 -14.54
N SER A 433 -1.55 -15.28 -13.21
CA SER A 433 -0.67 -16.05 -12.34
C SER A 433 -1.33 -17.33 -11.83
N SER A 434 -2.43 -17.75 -12.45
CA SER A 434 -3.13 -18.97 -12.08
C SER A 434 -2.28 -20.22 -12.41
N ALA A 435 -2.57 -21.33 -11.74
CA ALA A 435 -1.88 -22.59 -12.00
C ALA A 435 -1.91 -23.01 -13.47
N LYS A 436 -2.99 -22.68 -14.20
CA LYS A 436 -3.13 -22.94 -15.63
C LYS A 436 -2.23 -22.05 -16.47
N ASP A 437 -2.16 -20.75 -16.14
CA ASP A 437 -1.34 -19.79 -16.87
C ASP A 437 0.14 -20.04 -16.64
N VAL A 438 0.54 -20.36 -15.41
CA VAL A 438 1.92 -20.74 -15.07
C VAL A 438 2.32 -22.02 -15.81
N ALA A 439 1.45 -23.03 -15.86
CA ALA A 439 1.70 -24.24 -16.61
C ALA A 439 1.87 -23.97 -18.12
N LYS A 440 1.08 -23.05 -18.69
CA LYS A 440 1.18 -22.61 -20.08
C LYS A 440 2.50 -21.87 -20.34
N GLN A 441 2.89 -20.95 -19.46
CA GLN A 441 4.19 -20.25 -19.56
C GLN A 441 5.38 -21.19 -19.45
N LEU A 442 5.34 -22.16 -18.52
CA LEU A 442 6.40 -23.18 -18.41
C LEU A 442 6.48 -24.06 -19.68
N LYS A 443 5.34 -24.37 -20.28
CA LYS A 443 5.28 -25.10 -21.55
C LYS A 443 5.87 -24.30 -22.72
N GLU A 444 5.56 -23.02 -22.82
CA GLU A 444 6.11 -22.10 -23.82
C GLU A 444 7.65 -21.99 -23.69
N GLN A 445 8.15 -22.01 -22.45
CA GLN A 445 9.57 -22.04 -22.12
C GLN A 445 10.22 -23.43 -22.29
N GLN A 446 9.44 -24.43 -22.74
CA GLN A 446 9.86 -25.82 -22.88
C GLN A 446 10.41 -26.43 -21.58
N MET A 447 9.86 -26.03 -20.44
CA MET A 447 10.17 -26.59 -19.13
C MET A 447 9.12 -27.63 -18.73
N VAL A 448 9.59 -28.78 -18.24
CA VAL A 448 8.73 -29.90 -17.82
C VAL A 448 9.05 -30.27 -16.37
N MET A 449 8.02 -30.54 -15.60
CA MET A 449 8.18 -30.99 -14.21
C MET A 449 8.65 -32.44 -14.16
N ARG A 450 9.62 -32.74 -13.30
CA ARG A 450 10.18 -34.08 -13.17
C ARG A 450 9.15 -35.08 -12.65
N GLY A 451 8.86 -36.12 -13.43
CA GLY A 451 7.96 -37.20 -13.03
C GLY A 451 6.47 -36.97 -13.31
N HIS A 452 6.08 -35.81 -13.83
CA HIS A 452 4.69 -35.49 -14.12
C HIS A 452 4.44 -35.20 -15.60
N ARG A 453 3.32 -35.73 -16.16
CA ARG A 453 2.80 -35.35 -17.47
C ARG A 453 2.12 -33.98 -17.39
N GLU A 454 1.88 -33.30 -18.52
CA GLU A 454 1.29 -31.94 -18.58
C GLU A 454 0.01 -31.77 -17.75
N LYS A 455 -0.94 -32.71 -17.80
CA LYS A 455 -2.17 -32.66 -17.01
C LYS A 455 -1.92 -32.77 -15.49
N SER A 456 -0.91 -33.55 -15.10
CA SER A 456 -0.50 -33.71 -13.70
C SER A 456 0.24 -32.47 -13.18
N MET A 457 0.96 -31.73 -14.05
CA MET A 457 1.64 -30.49 -13.70
C MET A 457 0.63 -29.39 -13.29
N VAL A 458 -0.47 -29.22 -14.04
CA VAL A 458 -1.53 -28.27 -13.68
C VAL A 458 -2.18 -28.66 -12.35
N HIS A 459 -2.38 -29.94 -12.10
CA HIS A 459 -2.97 -30.42 -10.85
C HIS A 459 -2.06 -30.13 -9.64
N GLU A 460 -0.76 -30.39 -9.76
CA GLU A 460 0.21 -30.07 -8.71
C GLU A 460 0.32 -28.57 -8.46
N LEU A 461 0.42 -27.75 -9.50
CA LEU A 461 0.45 -26.29 -9.35
C LEU A 461 -0.84 -25.76 -8.69
N ASN A 462 -1.99 -26.33 -9.05
CA ASN A 462 -3.29 -25.94 -8.48
C ASN A 462 -3.43 -26.34 -7.00
N ARG A 463 -2.62 -27.28 -6.53
CA ARG A 463 -2.55 -27.63 -5.09
C ARG A 463 -1.80 -26.59 -4.28
N TYR A 464 -0.70 -26.05 -4.79
CA TYR A 464 0.19 -25.16 -4.04
C TYR A 464 -0.11 -23.68 -4.23
N ILE A 465 -0.37 -23.20 -5.45
CA ILE A 465 -0.51 -21.77 -5.75
C ILE A 465 -1.70 -21.12 -5.01
N PRO A 466 -2.94 -21.64 -5.05
CA PRO A 466 -4.06 -21.00 -4.34
C PRO A 466 -3.88 -21.02 -2.81
N THR A 467 -3.27 -22.10 -2.28
CA THR A 467 -3.02 -22.24 -0.84
C THR A 467 -1.95 -21.25 -0.38
N ALA A 468 -0.83 -21.17 -1.12
CA ALA A 468 0.25 -20.23 -0.83
C ALA A 468 -0.25 -18.77 -0.87
N ALA A 469 -1.08 -18.44 -1.85
CA ALA A 469 -1.63 -17.10 -1.97
C ALA A 469 -2.62 -16.75 -0.84
N ALA A 470 -3.55 -17.64 -0.52
CA ALA A 470 -4.49 -17.40 0.57
C ALA A 470 -3.76 -17.25 1.91
N PHE A 471 -2.78 -18.12 2.18
CA PHE A 471 -1.98 -18.05 3.39
C PHE A 471 -1.06 -16.81 3.42
N GLY A 472 -0.46 -16.46 2.28
CA GLY A 472 0.31 -15.22 2.14
C GLY A 472 -0.54 -13.98 2.41
N GLY A 473 -1.77 -13.92 1.89
CA GLY A 473 -2.73 -12.86 2.17
C GLY A 473 -3.09 -12.76 3.65
N LEU A 474 -3.30 -13.89 4.33
CA LEU A 474 -3.51 -13.93 5.79
C LEU A 474 -2.32 -13.39 6.57
N CYS A 475 -1.10 -13.80 6.21
CA CYS A 475 0.13 -13.31 6.87
C CYS A 475 0.30 -11.80 6.70
N ILE A 476 0.05 -11.28 5.49
CA ILE A 476 0.11 -9.85 5.21
C ILE A 476 -0.95 -9.10 6.04
N GLY A 477 -2.18 -9.59 6.12
CA GLY A 477 -3.23 -9.02 6.96
C GLY A 477 -2.86 -9.02 8.44
N ALA A 478 -2.28 -10.11 8.95
CA ALA A 478 -1.85 -10.20 10.34
C ALA A 478 -0.71 -9.23 10.68
N LEU A 479 0.28 -9.08 9.79
CA LEU A 479 1.36 -8.10 9.94
C LEU A 479 0.84 -6.66 9.95
N SER A 480 -0.14 -6.35 9.10
CA SER A 480 -0.79 -5.04 9.05
C SER A 480 -1.50 -4.71 10.37
N VAL A 481 -2.32 -5.64 10.87
CA VAL A 481 -3.01 -5.50 12.16
C VAL A 481 -2.04 -5.32 13.32
N MET A 482 -0.96 -6.09 13.35
CA MET A 482 0.08 -5.95 14.37
C MET A 482 0.72 -4.54 14.35
N ALA A 483 0.99 -4.02 13.16
CA ALA A 483 1.60 -2.71 13.00
C ALA A 483 0.64 -1.57 13.38
N ASP A 484 -0.67 -1.71 13.10
CA ASP A 484 -1.70 -0.76 13.53
C ASP A 484 -1.80 -0.72 15.07
N PHE A 485 -1.79 -1.87 15.73
CA PHE A 485 -1.83 -1.95 17.21
C PHE A 485 -0.58 -1.36 17.88
N MET A 486 0.56 -1.43 17.23
CA MET A 486 1.79 -0.80 17.75
C MET A 486 1.79 0.73 17.59
N GLY A 487 0.79 1.31 16.92
CA GLY A 487 0.69 2.76 16.69
C GLY A 487 1.83 3.31 15.83
N ALA A 488 2.27 2.54 14.85
CA ALA A 488 3.34 2.92 13.96
C ALA A 488 3.00 4.17 13.13
N ILE A 489 3.98 5.01 12.81
CA ILE A 489 3.79 6.26 12.08
C ILE A 489 3.33 5.96 10.64
N GLY A 490 2.21 6.50 10.23
CA GLY A 490 1.70 6.40 8.86
C GLY A 490 0.79 5.20 8.56
N SER A 491 0.21 4.57 9.57
CA SER A 491 -0.56 3.31 9.56
C SER A 491 0.28 2.04 9.31
N GLY A 492 -0.15 0.94 9.90
CA GLY A 492 0.55 -0.34 9.75
C GLY A 492 0.53 -0.86 8.32
N THR A 493 -0.59 -0.70 7.63
CA THR A 493 -0.75 -1.02 6.22
C THR A 493 0.24 -0.23 5.35
N GLY A 494 0.41 1.07 5.63
CA GLY A 494 1.34 1.94 4.91
C GLY A 494 2.79 1.49 5.04
N ILE A 495 3.25 1.22 6.25
CA ILE A 495 4.65 0.78 6.48
C ILE A 495 4.91 -0.54 5.78
N LEU A 496 3.99 -1.51 5.90
CA LEU A 496 4.12 -2.79 5.25
C LEU A 496 4.22 -2.63 3.72
N LEU A 497 3.37 -1.78 3.13
CA LEU A 497 3.44 -1.45 1.71
C LEU A 497 4.79 -0.83 1.34
N ALA A 498 5.27 0.16 2.08
CA ALA A 498 6.55 0.80 1.80
C ALA A 498 7.71 -0.20 1.82
N VAL A 499 7.80 -1.04 2.86
CA VAL A 499 8.88 -2.03 3.00
C VAL A 499 8.85 -3.05 1.88
N THR A 500 7.67 -3.62 1.60
CA THR A 500 7.53 -4.63 0.56
C THR A 500 7.83 -4.08 -0.83
N ILE A 501 7.45 -2.85 -1.11
CA ILE A 501 7.72 -2.17 -2.38
C ILE A 501 9.22 -1.85 -2.51
N ILE A 502 9.84 -1.29 -1.47
CA ILE A 502 11.29 -1.00 -1.46
C ILE A 502 12.09 -2.30 -1.71
N TYR A 503 11.69 -3.40 -1.07
CA TYR A 503 12.35 -4.69 -1.26
C TYR A 503 12.18 -5.21 -2.69
N GLN A 504 11.00 -5.08 -3.31
CA GLN A 504 10.77 -5.45 -4.71
C GLN A 504 11.66 -4.64 -5.67
N TYR A 505 11.79 -3.34 -5.44
CA TYR A 505 12.69 -2.50 -6.23
C TYR A 505 14.15 -2.90 -6.05
N PHE A 506 14.55 -3.26 -4.83
CA PHE A 506 15.89 -3.78 -4.55
C PHE A 506 16.13 -5.10 -5.29
N GLU A 507 15.21 -6.06 -5.29
CA GLU A 507 15.32 -7.30 -6.06
C GLU A 507 15.48 -7.03 -7.57
N ILE A 508 14.67 -6.12 -8.13
CA ILE A 508 14.75 -5.73 -9.55
C ILE A 508 16.13 -5.11 -9.85
N PHE A 509 16.57 -4.20 -8.97
CA PHE A 509 17.87 -3.54 -9.11
C PHE A 509 19.04 -4.54 -9.12
N VAL A 510 19.09 -5.44 -8.15
CA VAL A 510 20.14 -6.48 -8.04
C VAL A 510 20.11 -7.40 -9.25
N LYS A 511 18.92 -7.81 -9.70
CA LYS A 511 18.77 -8.67 -10.89
C LYS A 511 19.30 -7.99 -12.15
N GLU A 512 18.91 -6.75 -12.42
CA GLU A 512 19.40 -6.01 -13.60
C GLU A 512 20.89 -5.69 -13.53
N GLN A 513 21.42 -5.42 -12.32
CA GLN A 513 22.85 -5.22 -12.12
C GLN A 513 23.64 -6.50 -12.36
N SER A 514 23.13 -7.66 -11.93
CA SER A 514 23.77 -8.96 -12.18
C SER A 514 23.79 -9.31 -13.68
N GLU A 515 22.73 -9.00 -14.41
CA GLU A 515 22.68 -9.16 -15.88
C GLU A 515 23.73 -8.27 -16.57
N MET A 516 23.92 -7.03 -16.11
CA MET A 516 24.98 -6.14 -16.64
C MET A 516 26.39 -6.60 -16.27
N GLY A 517 26.61 -7.09 -15.05
CA GLY A 517 27.90 -7.64 -14.62
C GLY A 517 28.35 -8.83 -15.45
N SER A 518 27.40 -9.71 -15.82
CA SER A 518 27.69 -10.85 -16.71
C SER A 518 28.02 -10.42 -18.15
N VAL A 519 27.34 -9.37 -18.65
CA VAL A 519 27.61 -8.80 -19.98
C VAL A 519 28.90 -7.99 -19.98
N GLY A 520 29.20 -7.25 -18.90
CA GLY A 520 30.46 -6.52 -18.75
C GLY A 520 31.68 -7.44 -18.69
N ALA A 521 31.57 -8.60 -18.04
CA ALA A 521 32.62 -9.61 -18.00
C ALA A 521 32.84 -10.31 -19.36
N MET A 522 31.90 -10.20 -20.30
CA MET A 522 32.08 -10.70 -21.69
C MET A 522 32.74 -9.67 -22.61
N PHE A 523 32.83 -8.40 -22.18
CA PHE A 523 33.47 -7.32 -22.98
C PHE A 523 34.83 -6.84 -22.43
N PHE A 524 35.27 -7.41 -21.33
CA PHE A 524 36.64 -7.31 -20.82
C PHE A 524 37.25 -8.72 -20.74
#